data_98b085bdc2b52b41b3c991d4490c9203
#
_entry.id   98b085bdc2b52b41b3c991d4490c9203
#
_cell.length_a   1.000
_cell.length_b   1.000
_cell.length_c   1.000
_cell.angle_alpha   90.00
_cell.angle_beta   90.00
_cell.angle_gamma   90.00
#
_symmetry.space_group_name_H-M   'P 1'
#
loop_
_entity.id
_entity.type
_entity.pdbx_description
1 polymer ?
#
loop_
_entity_poly.entity_id
_entity_poly.type
_entity_poly.pdbx_seq_one_letter_code
_entity_poly.pdbx_strand_id
1 'polypeptide(L)'
;MKIAVLVSGSGTNLQTLIEQLHQDETSGIDIAVVLSDRRKAYALTRAKRVGIPTHVVRTQDYENRLDFDAEISRVIEQYAVELIVLAGFMKLFQPPFVQKYRNRIINVHPTLLPAFPGAHPVADTLAYGVKIAGITVHFVDEDVDSGPIIAQSTVPVLDLSLIHI
;
A
#
# COMPACT_ATOMS: atom_id res chain seq x y z
N MET A 1 -9.73 14.28 -6.58
CA MET A 1 -9.51 13.60 -5.28
C MET A 1 -8.03 13.55 -4.99
N LYS A 2 -7.59 13.99 -3.80
CA LYS A 2 -6.18 13.92 -3.36
C LYS A 2 -5.90 12.64 -2.59
N ILE A 3 -4.87 11.91 -2.99
CA ILE A 3 -4.49 10.67 -2.32
C ILE A 3 -3.06 10.74 -1.75
N ALA A 4 -2.81 10.03 -0.65
CA ALA A 4 -1.47 9.69 -0.18
C ALA A 4 -1.16 8.25 -0.54
N VAL A 5 0.06 7.98 -1.01
CA VAL A 5 0.51 6.62 -1.27
C VAL A 5 1.65 6.25 -0.31
N LEU A 6 1.46 5.19 0.47
CA LEU A 6 2.43 4.69 1.44
C LEU A 6 3.15 3.46 0.88
N VAL A 7 4.47 3.46 0.99
CA VAL A 7 5.34 2.46 0.34
C VAL A 7 6.51 2.06 1.26
N SER A 8 7.03 0.83 1.10
CA SER A 8 8.24 0.38 1.84
C SER A 8 9.38 -0.09 0.92
N GLY A 9 9.16 -0.25 -0.38
CA GLY A 9 10.10 -0.94 -1.27
C GLY A 9 10.28 -0.32 -2.65
N SER A 10 10.27 -1.18 -3.68
CA SER A 10 10.53 -0.81 -5.08
C SER A 10 9.51 0.14 -5.69
N GLY A 11 8.25 0.10 -5.22
CA GLY A 11 7.19 0.99 -5.67
C GLY A 11 6.66 0.68 -7.07
N THR A 12 6.58 -0.58 -7.45
CA THR A 12 5.96 -0.98 -8.74
C THR A 12 4.48 -0.59 -8.78
N ASN A 13 3.72 -0.84 -7.71
CA ASN A 13 2.33 -0.40 -7.61
C ASN A 13 2.21 1.13 -7.67
N LEU A 14 3.12 1.86 -6.98
CA LEU A 14 3.17 3.33 -7.09
C LEU A 14 3.41 3.78 -8.53
N GLN A 15 4.30 3.11 -9.27
CA GLN A 15 4.56 3.45 -10.67
C GLN A 15 3.28 3.34 -11.52
N THR A 16 2.55 2.26 -11.34
CA THR A 16 1.26 2.06 -12.04
C THR A 16 0.25 3.16 -11.67
N LEU A 17 0.16 3.54 -10.39
CA LEU A 17 -0.72 4.64 -9.95
C LEU A 17 -0.31 5.98 -10.56
N ILE A 18 1.01 6.24 -10.68
CA ILE A 18 1.51 7.45 -11.34
C ILE A 18 1.08 7.48 -12.81
N GLU A 19 1.34 6.41 -13.55
CA GLU A 19 1.08 6.32 -14.99
C GLU A 19 -0.40 6.33 -15.34
N GLN A 20 -1.22 5.62 -14.56
CA GLN A 20 -2.63 5.40 -14.88
C GLN A 20 -3.57 6.44 -14.25
N LEU A 21 -3.14 7.14 -13.21
CA LEU A 21 -4.00 8.05 -12.47
C LEU A 21 -3.43 9.46 -12.37
N HIS A 22 -2.20 9.63 -11.85
CA HIS A 22 -1.65 10.95 -11.57
C HIS A 22 -1.28 11.74 -12.84
N GLN A 23 -0.80 11.05 -13.87
CA GLN A 23 -0.46 11.66 -15.17
C GLN A 23 -1.64 11.71 -16.13
N ASP A 24 -2.76 11.09 -15.81
CA ASP A 24 -3.99 11.17 -16.58
C ASP A 24 -4.89 12.28 -16.01
N GLU A 25 -4.93 13.42 -16.69
CA GLU A 25 -5.75 14.57 -16.30
C GLU A 25 -7.25 14.23 -16.23
N THR A 26 -7.70 13.19 -16.93
CA THR A 26 -9.11 12.77 -16.93
C THR A 26 -9.49 11.94 -15.71
N SER A 27 -8.51 11.37 -15.00
CA SER A 27 -8.74 10.54 -13.81
C SER A 27 -9.35 11.31 -12.63
N GLY A 28 -9.06 12.61 -12.54
CA GLY A 28 -9.43 13.45 -11.40
C GLY A 28 -8.71 13.06 -10.10
N ILE A 29 -7.65 12.23 -10.16
CA ILE A 29 -6.88 11.76 -9.02
C ILE A 29 -5.50 12.40 -9.01
N ASP A 30 -5.15 13.02 -7.89
CA ASP A 30 -3.85 13.63 -7.63
C ASP A 30 -3.12 12.90 -6.50
N ILE A 31 -1.93 12.35 -6.77
CA ILE A 31 -1.06 11.82 -5.73
C ILE A 31 -0.37 13.01 -5.05
N ALA A 32 -0.98 13.51 -3.99
CA ALA A 32 -0.53 14.71 -3.30
C ALA A 32 0.78 14.48 -2.53
N VAL A 33 1.04 13.25 -2.08
CA VAL A 33 2.24 12.90 -1.31
C VAL A 33 2.52 11.40 -1.35
N VAL A 34 3.80 11.04 -1.33
CA VAL A 34 4.28 9.67 -1.12
C VAL A 34 5.06 9.60 0.18
N LEU A 35 4.66 8.68 1.07
CA LEU A 35 5.36 8.42 2.33
C LEU A 35 6.05 7.05 2.31
N SER A 36 7.22 6.96 2.95
CA SER A 36 7.90 5.68 3.14
C SER A 36 8.45 5.55 4.56
N ASP A 37 8.39 4.32 5.10
CA ASP A 37 9.06 3.94 6.34
C ASP A 37 10.56 3.68 6.15
N ARG A 38 11.08 3.77 4.90
CA ARG A 38 12.47 3.48 4.54
C ARG A 38 13.08 4.57 3.67
N ARG A 39 14.21 5.15 4.12
CA ARG A 39 14.94 6.19 3.38
C ARG A 39 15.42 5.74 1.98
N LYS A 40 15.72 4.46 1.83
CA LYS A 40 16.26 3.87 0.60
C LYS A 40 15.19 3.22 -0.28
N ALA A 41 13.89 3.41 0.01
CA ALA A 41 12.82 2.92 -0.84
C ALA A 41 12.90 3.54 -2.24
N TYR A 42 13.05 2.72 -3.27
CA TYR A 42 13.15 3.21 -4.66
C TYR A 42 11.87 3.90 -5.12
N ALA A 43 10.74 3.58 -4.50
CA ALA A 43 9.47 4.28 -4.67
C ALA A 43 9.58 5.81 -4.51
N LEU A 44 10.41 6.29 -3.56
CA LEU A 44 10.66 7.73 -3.36
C LEU A 44 11.33 8.37 -4.59
N THR A 45 12.23 7.63 -5.25
CA THR A 45 12.87 8.09 -6.50
C THR A 45 11.86 8.20 -7.62
N ARG A 46 10.92 7.25 -7.73
CA ARG A 46 9.83 7.28 -8.72
C ARG A 46 8.96 8.52 -8.54
N ALA A 47 8.50 8.78 -7.31
CA ALA A 47 7.69 9.95 -6.98
C ALA A 47 8.40 11.26 -7.31
N LYS A 48 9.68 11.40 -6.90
CA LYS A 48 10.48 12.61 -7.16
C LYS A 48 10.67 12.90 -8.64
N ARG A 49 10.79 11.87 -9.49
CA ARG A 49 10.95 12.04 -10.94
C ARG A 49 9.78 12.75 -11.61
N VAL A 50 8.60 12.64 -11.03
CA VAL A 50 7.35 13.28 -11.54
C VAL A 50 6.87 14.44 -10.65
N GLY A 51 7.76 14.93 -9.77
CA GLY A 51 7.46 16.10 -8.94
C GLY A 51 6.55 15.87 -7.74
N ILE A 52 6.21 14.62 -7.41
CA ILE A 52 5.36 14.32 -6.26
C ILE A 52 6.16 14.52 -4.97
N PRO A 53 5.64 15.28 -3.98
CA PRO A 53 6.25 15.44 -2.66
C PRO A 53 6.48 14.10 -1.97
N THR A 54 7.62 13.96 -1.28
CA THR A 54 7.97 12.72 -0.59
C THR A 54 8.35 12.96 0.85
N HIS A 55 7.91 12.10 1.77
CA HIS A 55 8.30 12.10 3.17
C HIS A 55 8.81 10.73 3.61
N VAL A 56 9.75 10.74 4.57
CA VAL A 56 10.27 9.52 5.19
C VAL A 56 9.95 9.58 6.68
N VAL A 57 9.11 8.64 7.13
CA VAL A 57 8.71 8.49 8.53
C VAL A 57 9.12 7.10 8.97
N ARG A 58 10.19 6.98 9.78
CA ARG A 58 10.74 5.66 10.16
C ARG A 58 10.30 5.30 11.57
N THR A 59 9.85 4.08 11.75
CA THR A 59 9.42 3.58 13.06
C THR A 59 10.48 3.77 14.16
N GLN A 60 11.75 3.64 13.82
CA GLN A 60 12.86 3.76 14.76
C GLN A 60 13.16 5.20 15.22
N ASP A 61 12.55 6.21 14.62
CA ASP A 61 12.73 7.62 14.99
C ASP A 61 11.72 8.05 16.06
N TYR A 62 10.84 7.14 16.52
CA TYR A 62 9.77 7.39 17.49
C TYR A 62 9.85 6.40 18.66
N GLU A 63 9.45 6.83 19.84
CA GLU A 63 9.51 6.01 21.06
C GLU A 63 8.52 4.84 21.01
N ASN A 64 7.38 5.04 20.36
CA ASN A 64 6.33 4.03 20.25
C ASN A 64 5.59 4.12 18.90
N ARG A 65 4.70 3.17 18.66
CA ARG A 65 3.94 3.07 17.41
C ARG A 65 2.88 4.17 17.25
N LEU A 66 2.32 4.66 18.35
CA LEU A 66 1.31 5.72 18.29
C LEU A 66 1.93 7.04 17.80
N ASP A 67 3.15 7.36 18.24
CA ASP A 67 3.86 8.56 17.80
C ASP A 67 4.26 8.47 16.30
N PHE A 68 4.66 7.29 15.86
CA PHE A 68 4.91 7.02 14.43
C PHE A 68 3.64 7.24 13.59
N ASP A 69 2.51 6.69 14.01
CA ASP A 69 1.22 6.83 13.33
C ASP A 69 0.74 8.28 13.35
N ALA A 70 0.94 8.98 14.47
CA ALA A 70 0.62 10.40 14.61
C ALA A 70 1.40 11.28 13.64
N GLU A 71 2.69 10.99 13.43
CA GLU A 71 3.50 11.72 12.44
C GLU A 71 3.04 11.48 11.01
N ILE A 72 2.71 10.22 10.66
CA ILE A 72 2.11 9.91 9.34
C ILE A 72 0.81 10.70 9.17
N SER A 73 -0.04 10.72 10.20
CA SER A 73 -1.29 11.48 10.21
C SER A 73 -1.05 12.98 9.98
N ARG A 74 -0.09 13.56 10.69
CA ARG A 74 0.28 14.98 10.55
C ARG A 74 0.71 15.33 9.13
N VAL A 75 1.53 14.47 8.49
CA VAL A 75 1.94 14.68 7.10
C VAL A 75 0.74 14.59 6.16
N ILE A 76 -0.10 13.58 6.28
CA ILE A 76 -1.30 13.39 5.45
C ILE A 76 -2.22 14.61 5.51
N GLU A 77 -2.43 15.16 6.70
CA GLU A 77 -3.30 16.33 6.92
C GLU A 77 -2.76 17.59 6.24
N GLN A 78 -1.43 17.79 6.19
CA GLN A 78 -0.82 18.94 5.50
C GLN A 78 -1.13 18.97 4.00
N TYR A 79 -1.36 17.81 3.38
CA TYR A 79 -1.67 17.70 1.96
C TYR A 79 -3.17 17.63 1.67
N ALA A 80 -4.04 17.75 2.69
CA ALA A 80 -5.50 17.63 2.56
C ALA A 80 -5.92 16.35 1.82
N VAL A 81 -5.32 15.23 2.19
CA VAL A 81 -5.55 13.91 1.59
C VAL A 81 -6.94 13.38 1.94
N GLU A 82 -7.63 12.87 0.95
CA GLU A 82 -8.97 12.28 1.06
C GLU A 82 -8.93 10.76 1.22
N LEU A 83 -7.95 10.09 0.58
CA LEU A 83 -7.78 8.63 0.60
C LEU A 83 -6.30 8.26 0.78
N ILE A 84 -6.05 7.24 1.59
CA ILE A 84 -4.72 6.67 1.84
C ILE A 84 -4.63 5.34 1.10
N VAL A 85 -3.60 5.15 0.27
CA VAL A 85 -3.34 3.92 -0.47
C VAL A 85 -2.08 3.26 0.05
N LEU A 86 -2.21 2.03 0.58
CA LEU A 86 -1.08 1.21 0.97
C LEU A 86 -0.61 0.41 -0.27
N ALA A 87 0.51 0.81 -0.85
CA ALA A 87 1.08 0.20 -2.05
C ALA A 87 2.38 -0.57 -1.71
N GLY A 88 2.24 -1.65 -0.99
CA GLY A 88 3.38 -2.41 -0.45
C GLY A 88 4.01 -1.71 0.76
N PHE A 89 3.19 -1.18 1.66
CA PHE A 89 3.61 -0.62 2.94
C PHE A 89 3.63 -1.73 4.00
N MET A 90 4.80 -1.97 4.59
CA MET A 90 5.07 -3.14 5.45
C MET A 90 4.88 -2.86 6.94
N LYS A 91 4.04 -1.89 7.31
CA LYS A 91 3.73 -1.56 8.71
C LYS A 91 2.24 -1.63 8.95
N LEU A 92 1.87 -2.19 10.09
CA LEU A 92 0.50 -2.16 10.59
C LEU A 92 0.27 -0.86 11.36
N PHE A 93 -0.87 -0.25 11.18
CA PHE A 93 -1.30 0.90 11.96
C PHE A 93 -1.98 0.47 13.27
N GLN A 94 -1.88 1.32 14.28
CA GLN A 94 -2.58 1.10 15.53
C GLN A 94 -4.07 1.47 15.39
N PRO A 95 -4.97 0.88 16.19
CA PRO A 95 -6.41 1.11 16.11
C PRO A 95 -6.83 2.59 16.05
N PRO A 96 -6.23 3.53 16.83
CA PRO A 96 -6.62 4.94 16.73
C PRO A 96 -6.41 5.56 15.35
N PHE A 97 -5.35 5.17 14.62
CA PHE A 97 -5.12 5.63 13.25
C PHE A 97 -6.16 5.05 12.29
N VAL A 98 -6.43 3.75 12.39
CA VAL A 98 -7.40 3.06 11.54
C VAL A 98 -8.81 3.65 11.75
N GLN A 99 -9.21 3.88 13.01
CA GLN A 99 -10.49 4.50 13.35
C GLN A 99 -10.61 5.93 12.80
N LYS A 100 -9.55 6.75 12.92
CA LYS A 100 -9.51 8.12 12.40
C LYS A 100 -9.73 8.17 10.88
N TYR A 101 -9.14 7.22 10.16
CA TYR A 101 -9.22 7.14 8.70
C TYR A 101 -10.13 5.99 8.21
N ARG A 102 -11.12 5.62 9.01
CA ARG A 102 -12.07 4.54 8.68
C ARG A 102 -12.68 4.77 7.30
N ASN A 103 -12.70 3.73 6.48
CA ASN A 103 -13.15 3.74 5.07
C ASN A 103 -12.37 4.73 4.17
N ARG A 104 -11.17 5.13 4.60
CA ARG A 104 -10.28 6.01 3.85
C ARG A 104 -8.87 5.45 3.72
N ILE A 105 -8.65 4.20 4.10
CA ILE A 105 -7.39 3.47 3.89
C ILE A 105 -7.74 2.26 3.04
N ILE A 106 -7.08 2.12 1.89
CA ILE A 106 -7.16 0.93 1.05
C ILE A 106 -5.80 0.27 0.94
N ASN A 107 -5.81 -1.06 0.87
CA ASN A 107 -4.60 -1.88 0.70
C ASN A 107 -4.71 -2.75 -0.55
N VAL A 108 -3.58 -2.99 -1.20
CA VAL A 108 -3.44 -3.95 -2.29
C VAL A 108 -2.71 -5.17 -1.74
N HIS A 109 -3.45 -6.25 -1.56
CA HIS A 109 -2.93 -7.52 -1.07
C HIS A 109 -2.74 -8.51 -2.24
N PRO A 110 -1.56 -9.16 -2.39
CA PRO A 110 -1.25 -9.95 -3.57
C PRO A 110 -1.75 -11.41 -3.49
N THR A 111 -2.96 -11.62 -2.94
CA THR A 111 -3.68 -12.89 -2.98
C THR A 111 -5.18 -12.66 -3.14
N LEU A 112 -5.93 -13.73 -3.30
CA LEU A 112 -7.41 -13.72 -3.28
C LEU A 112 -7.89 -13.89 -1.84
N LEU A 113 -7.97 -12.79 -1.08
CA LEU A 113 -8.52 -12.84 0.28
C LEU A 113 -9.91 -13.51 0.32
N PRO A 114 -10.22 -14.29 1.35
CA PRO A 114 -9.49 -14.47 2.62
C PRO A 114 -8.35 -15.49 2.57
N ALA A 115 -7.93 -15.98 1.40
CA ALA A 115 -6.81 -16.92 1.30
C ALA A 115 -5.46 -16.19 1.45
N PHE A 116 -4.54 -16.80 2.20
CA PHE A 116 -3.15 -16.36 2.38
C PHE A 116 -3.02 -14.89 2.86
N PRO A 117 -3.64 -14.50 3.99
CA PRO A 117 -3.40 -13.21 4.62
C PRO A 117 -1.99 -13.12 5.23
N GLY A 118 -1.52 -11.89 5.56
CA GLY A 118 -0.30 -11.70 6.33
C GLY A 118 0.93 -11.31 5.51
N ALA A 119 2.13 -11.64 6.05
CA ALA A 119 3.39 -11.03 5.60
C ALA A 119 4.06 -11.69 4.38
N HIS A 120 3.73 -12.95 4.08
CA HIS A 120 4.38 -13.75 3.01
C HIS A 120 3.41 -14.30 1.96
N PRO A 121 2.40 -13.53 1.54
CA PRO A 121 1.25 -14.03 0.79
C PRO A 121 1.62 -14.72 -0.53
N VAL A 122 2.58 -14.19 -1.27
CA VAL A 122 3.03 -14.79 -2.54
C VAL A 122 3.75 -16.12 -2.30
N ALA A 123 4.64 -16.18 -1.32
CA ALA A 123 5.37 -17.41 -0.99
C ALA A 123 4.41 -18.50 -0.50
N ASP A 124 3.45 -18.14 0.34
CA ASP A 124 2.46 -19.08 0.87
C ASP A 124 1.53 -19.61 -0.23
N THR A 125 1.11 -18.74 -1.15
CA THR A 125 0.30 -19.09 -2.33
C THR A 125 1.02 -20.12 -3.21
N LEU A 126 2.30 -19.89 -3.51
CA LEU A 126 3.11 -20.77 -4.36
C LEU A 126 3.42 -22.08 -3.64
N ALA A 127 3.77 -22.04 -2.35
CA ALA A 127 4.06 -23.23 -1.56
C ALA A 127 2.84 -24.16 -1.41
N TYR A 128 1.64 -23.57 -1.35
CA TYR A 128 0.39 -24.34 -1.30
C TYR A 128 0.08 -25.06 -2.64
N GLY A 129 0.57 -24.53 -3.75
CA GLY A 129 0.41 -25.13 -5.08
C GLY A 129 -0.92 -24.80 -5.77
N VAL A 130 -1.54 -23.67 -5.46
CA VAL A 130 -2.76 -23.22 -6.16
C VAL A 130 -2.48 -22.97 -7.64
N LYS A 131 -3.47 -23.16 -8.48
CA LYS A 131 -3.36 -22.91 -9.94
C LYS A 131 -3.90 -21.54 -10.36
N ILE A 132 -4.63 -20.88 -9.46
CA ILE A 132 -5.15 -19.52 -9.65
C ILE A 132 -4.74 -18.71 -8.42
N ALA A 133 -4.03 -17.62 -8.65
CA ALA A 133 -3.71 -16.60 -7.68
C ALA A 133 -4.42 -15.29 -8.05
N GLY A 134 -4.12 -14.19 -7.37
CA GLY A 134 -4.70 -12.91 -7.73
C GLY A 134 -4.27 -11.82 -6.78
N ILE A 135 -5.00 -10.73 -6.86
CA ILE A 135 -4.86 -9.57 -5.99
C ILE A 135 -6.22 -9.21 -5.40
N THR A 136 -6.20 -8.63 -4.21
CA THR A 136 -7.37 -8.07 -3.55
C THR A 136 -7.10 -6.61 -3.20
N VAL A 137 -8.01 -5.72 -3.58
CA VAL A 137 -8.08 -4.36 -3.05
C VAL A 137 -9.17 -4.34 -2.00
N HIS A 138 -8.83 -3.91 -0.78
CA HIS A 138 -9.76 -3.91 0.35
C HIS A 138 -9.56 -2.67 1.22
N PHE A 139 -10.58 -2.30 1.98
CA PHE A 139 -10.43 -1.33 3.05
C PHE A 139 -9.63 -1.94 4.20
N VAL A 140 -8.80 -1.12 4.85
CA VAL A 140 -8.06 -1.52 6.05
C VAL A 140 -8.95 -1.31 7.26
N ASP A 141 -9.04 -2.34 8.11
CA ASP A 141 -9.65 -2.31 9.43
C ASP A 141 -8.61 -2.62 10.53
N GLU A 142 -9.06 -2.95 11.73
CA GLU A 142 -8.17 -3.16 12.88
C GLU A 142 -7.45 -4.52 12.85
N ASP A 143 -7.99 -5.49 12.10
CA ASP A 143 -7.38 -6.81 11.92
C ASP A 143 -6.57 -6.89 10.60
N VAL A 144 -5.66 -7.87 10.51
CA VAL A 144 -4.78 -8.00 9.35
C VAL A 144 -5.56 -8.56 8.16
N ASP A 145 -5.58 -7.81 7.06
CA ASP A 145 -6.16 -8.20 5.76
C ASP A 145 -7.63 -8.70 5.84
N SER A 146 -8.41 -8.18 6.80
CA SER A 146 -9.78 -8.63 7.09
C SER A 146 -10.88 -7.66 6.65
N GLY A 147 -10.50 -6.42 6.31
CA GLY A 147 -11.45 -5.38 5.96
C GLY A 147 -12.25 -5.65 4.67
N PRO A 148 -13.33 -4.89 4.46
CA PRO A 148 -14.23 -5.09 3.32
C PRO A 148 -13.52 -5.07 1.97
N ILE A 149 -13.75 -6.10 1.16
CA ILE A 149 -13.18 -6.24 -0.19
C ILE A 149 -13.87 -5.24 -1.14
N ILE A 150 -13.05 -4.50 -1.90
CA ILE A 150 -13.51 -3.56 -2.92
C ILE A 150 -13.49 -4.25 -4.29
N ALA A 151 -12.39 -4.91 -4.63
CA ALA A 151 -12.23 -5.58 -5.92
C ALA A 151 -11.20 -6.70 -5.82
N GLN A 152 -11.33 -7.67 -6.71
CA GLN A 152 -10.38 -8.77 -6.87
C GLN A 152 -10.14 -9.02 -8.36
N SER A 153 -8.89 -9.42 -8.68
CA SER A 153 -8.53 -9.87 -10.02
C SER A 153 -7.69 -11.14 -9.92
N THR A 154 -7.92 -12.06 -10.84
CA THR A 154 -7.25 -13.37 -10.85
C THR A 154 -6.15 -13.43 -11.90
N VAL A 155 -5.12 -14.25 -11.62
CA VAL A 155 -4.06 -14.61 -12.57
C VAL A 155 -3.76 -16.11 -12.47
N PRO A 156 -3.47 -16.80 -13.59
CA PRO A 156 -3.03 -18.20 -13.54
C PRO A 156 -1.62 -18.28 -12.94
N VAL A 157 -1.38 -19.30 -12.13
CA VAL A 157 -0.03 -19.64 -11.65
C VAL A 157 0.59 -20.60 -12.68
N LEU A 158 1.63 -20.14 -13.36
CA LEU A 158 2.34 -20.94 -14.36
C LEU A 158 3.28 -21.92 -13.67
N ASP A 159 3.45 -23.12 -14.24
CA ASP A 159 4.32 -24.16 -13.66
C ASP A 159 5.79 -23.71 -13.54
N LEU A 160 6.24 -22.78 -14.40
CA LEU A 160 7.56 -22.15 -14.33
C LEU A 160 7.74 -21.19 -13.17
N SER A 161 6.67 -20.73 -12.54
CA SER A 161 6.74 -19.84 -11.36
C SER A 161 7.38 -20.53 -10.15
N LEU A 162 7.36 -21.87 -10.09
CA LEU A 162 7.98 -22.66 -9.03
C LEU A 162 9.51 -22.81 -9.21
N ILE A 163 10.03 -22.58 -10.41
CA ILE A 163 11.47 -22.75 -10.72
C ILE A 163 12.28 -21.50 -10.34
N HIS A 164 11.63 -20.35 -10.21
CA HIS A 164 12.28 -19.06 -9.94
C HIS A 164 12.32 -18.69 -8.45
N ILE A 165 11.87 -19.57 -7.57
CA ILE A 165 11.93 -19.44 -6.12
C ILE A 165 13.08 -20.28 -5.55
#